data_2a8d8a20f5dbb13b9c88f067c1a7bf1f
#
_entry.id   2a8d8a20f5dbb13b9c88f067c1a7bf1f
#
_cell.length_a   1.000
_cell.length_b   1.000
_cell.length_c   1.000
_cell.angle_alpha   90.00
_cell.angle_beta   90.00
_cell.angle_gamma   90.00
#
_symmetry.space_group_name_H-M   'P 1'
#
loop_
_entity.id
_entity.type
_entity.pdbx_description
1 polymer ?
#
loop_
_entity_poly.entity_id
_entity_poly.type
_entity_poly.pdbx_seq_one_letter_code
_entity_poly.pdbx_strand_id
1 'polypeptide(L)'
;GGCIFCSAGGSGDFAASPQQSVTGQIAQAKLLLREKTNCRKYIAYFQAYTNTYAPVGVLRALYTEALAQPDIVALSIATRCDCLPPDVLDLLAELNTIKPVWVELGLQTIHEHTLRFIRSGFSLAQYKQAVSALHARGIKVITHLILGLPGETTDDMRASVRYLAAHPVFGVKLQLLHVLEGTDLGTLYKNDPFPLFTLEEYCDLIADCLALLPPEMVIHRLTGDGPRRLLLAPQWSTDKKRVLNTIHRQLAGRDLWQGKYYRNEEFHG
;
A
#
# COMPACT_ATOMS: atom_id res chain seq x y z
N GLY A 1 10.43 -13.16 11.99
CA GLY A 1 10.64 -11.76 11.62
C GLY A 1 9.56 -11.27 10.71
N GLY A 2 9.21 -10.05 10.82
CA GLY A 2 8.24 -9.31 10.05
C GLY A 2 8.15 -7.91 10.61
N CYS A 3 7.46 -7.00 9.93
CA CYS A 3 7.27 -5.65 10.45
C CYS A 3 6.54 -5.70 11.79
N ILE A 4 6.96 -4.83 12.72
CA ILE A 4 6.44 -4.84 14.12
C ILE A 4 4.96 -4.53 14.23
N PHE A 5 4.34 -3.97 13.20
CA PHE A 5 2.93 -3.57 13.13
C PHE A 5 2.03 -4.58 12.39
N CYS A 6 2.61 -5.59 11.72
CA CYS A 6 1.83 -6.56 10.97
C CYS A 6 1.18 -7.58 11.91
N SER A 7 -0.13 -7.84 11.69
CA SER A 7 -0.83 -8.97 12.31
C SER A 7 -0.28 -10.32 11.81
N ALA A 8 -0.63 -11.40 12.50
CA ALA A 8 -0.28 -12.76 12.08
C ALA A 8 -0.80 -13.11 10.67
N GLY A 9 -1.86 -12.42 10.19
CA GLY A 9 -2.39 -12.56 8.84
C GLY A 9 -1.57 -11.88 7.74
N GLY A 10 -0.46 -11.18 8.07
CA GLY A 10 0.40 -10.51 7.08
C GLY A 10 -0.36 -9.55 6.16
N SER A 11 -1.30 -8.77 6.69
CA SER A 11 -2.23 -7.89 5.96
C SER A 11 -3.25 -8.64 5.08
N GLY A 12 -3.39 -9.96 5.25
CA GLY A 12 -4.34 -10.83 4.55
C GLY A 12 -5.60 -11.17 5.34
N ASP A 13 -5.93 -10.39 6.37
CA ASP A 13 -7.07 -10.68 7.27
C ASP A 13 -8.43 -10.81 6.55
N PHE A 14 -8.52 -10.29 5.33
CA PHE A 14 -9.71 -10.36 4.47
C PHE A 14 -9.53 -11.29 3.24
N ALA A 15 -8.38 -11.94 3.11
CA ALA A 15 -8.11 -12.87 2.02
C ALA A 15 -8.87 -14.19 2.21
N ALA A 16 -9.21 -14.83 1.10
CA ALA A 16 -9.74 -16.20 1.12
C ALA A 16 -8.66 -17.19 1.58
N SER A 17 -9.07 -18.40 1.95
CA SER A 17 -8.14 -19.44 2.40
C SER A 17 -7.09 -19.77 1.32
N PRO A 18 -5.78 -19.81 1.67
CA PRO A 18 -4.72 -20.19 0.73
C PRO A 18 -4.79 -21.67 0.29
N GLN A 19 -5.62 -22.47 0.92
CA GLN A 19 -5.86 -23.87 0.54
C GLN A 19 -6.75 -24.02 -0.70
N GLN A 20 -7.46 -22.96 -1.08
CA GLN A 20 -8.27 -22.92 -2.29
C GLN A 20 -7.41 -22.57 -3.51
N SER A 21 -7.80 -23.05 -4.70
CA SER A 21 -7.23 -22.55 -5.97
C SER A 21 -7.46 -21.05 -6.13
N VAL A 22 -6.65 -20.38 -6.94
CA VAL A 22 -6.82 -18.94 -7.23
C VAL A 22 -8.22 -18.66 -7.81
N THR A 23 -8.69 -19.54 -8.68
CA THR A 23 -10.06 -19.49 -9.23
C THR A 23 -11.12 -19.54 -8.12
N GLY A 24 -10.98 -20.43 -7.15
CA GLY A 24 -11.88 -20.55 -6.00
C GLY A 24 -11.87 -19.30 -5.12
N GLN A 25 -10.69 -18.79 -4.82
CA GLN A 25 -10.53 -17.54 -4.06
C GLN A 25 -11.19 -16.34 -4.77
N ILE A 26 -11.00 -16.21 -6.09
CA ILE A 26 -11.62 -15.18 -6.91
C ILE A 26 -13.14 -15.31 -6.90
N ALA A 27 -13.68 -16.52 -7.05
CA ALA A 27 -15.11 -16.76 -7.02
C ALA A 27 -15.74 -16.36 -5.68
N GLN A 28 -15.10 -16.74 -4.57
CA GLN A 28 -15.53 -16.34 -3.21
C GLN A 28 -15.48 -14.82 -3.01
N ALA A 29 -14.39 -14.16 -3.42
CA ALA A 29 -14.27 -12.70 -3.30
C ALA A 29 -15.35 -11.96 -4.11
N LYS A 30 -15.68 -12.44 -5.32
CA LYS A 30 -16.76 -11.88 -6.14
C LYS A 30 -18.12 -11.99 -5.46
N LEU A 31 -18.42 -13.09 -4.78
CA LEU A 31 -19.68 -13.24 -4.04
C LEU A 31 -19.80 -12.18 -2.94
N LEU A 32 -18.73 -11.95 -2.17
CA LEU A 32 -18.70 -10.92 -1.13
C LEU A 32 -18.83 -9.49 -1.68
N LEU A 33 -18.34 -9.25 -2.90
CA LEU A 33 -18.43 -7.95 -3.55
C LEU A 33 -19.81 -7.69 -4.16
N ARG A 34 -20.51 -8.70 -4.66
CA ARG A 34 -21.88 -8.57 -5.23
C ARG A 34 -22.89 -7.97 -4.27
N GLU A 35 -22.69 -8.21 -2.97
CA GLU A 35 -23.52 -7.62 -1.92
C GLU A 35 -23.31 -6.10 -1.75
N LYS A 36 -22.17 -5.58 -2.23
CA LYS A 36 -21.74 -4.19 -2.03
C LYS A 36 -21.75 -3.36 -3.31
N THR A 37 -21.63 -4.00 -4.46
CA THR A 37 -21.46 -3.31 -5.75
C THR A 37 -21.88 -4.18 -6.93
N ASN A 38 -22.34 -3.53 -8.01
CA ASN A 38 -22.71 -4.17 -9.29
C ASN A 38 -21.52 -4.24 -10.27
N CYS A 39 -20.32 -4.40 -9.79
CA CYS A 39 -19.11 -4.50 -10.63
C CYS A 39 -19.16 -5.72 -11.54
N ARG A 40 -18.68 -5.56 -12.78
CA ARG A 40 -18.55 -6.62 -13.79
C ARG A 40 -17.09 -6.92 -14.16
N LYS A 41 -16.16 -6.05 -13.78
CA LYS A 41 -14.73 -6.17 -14.03
C LYS A 41 -13.98 -6.03 -12.71
N TYR A 42 -12.95 -6.83 -12.52
CA TYR A 42 -12.24 -6.92 -11.25
C TYR A 42 -10.72 -6.88 -11.48
N ILE A 43 -10.00 -6.42 -10.47
CA ILE A 43 -8.55 -6.55 -10.36
C ILE A 43 -8.29 -7.69 -9.39
N ALA A 44 -7.52 -8.69 -9.80
CA ALA A 44 -7.09 -9.75 -8.90
C ALA A 44 -5.94 -9.21 -8.04
N TYR A 45 -6.17 -9.12 -6.72
CA TYR A 45 -5.22 -8.54 -5.78
C TYR A 45 -4.58 -9.62 -4.91
N PHE A 46 -3.29 -9.83 -5.10
CA PHE A 46 -2.46 -10.70 -4.28
C PHE A 46 -1.90 -9.87 -3.13
N GLN A 47 -2.50 -9.98 -1.94
CA GLN A 47 -2.20 -9.07 -0.83
C GLN A 47 -1.42 -9.69 0.33
N ALA A 48 -1.75 -10.91 0.74
CA ALA A 48 -1.18 -11.51 1.94
C ALA A 48 0.33 -11.76 1.80
N TYR A 49 1.11 -11.26 2.76
CA TYR A 49 2.57 -11.44 2.84
C TYR A 49 3.33 -10.87 1.62
N THR A 50 4.36 -11.62 1.16
CA THR A 50 5.24 -11.24 0.05
C THR A 50 4.95 -12.14 -1.16
N ASN A 51 4.13 -11.66 -2.09
CA ASN A 51 3.57 -12.50 -3.14
C ASN A 51 4.52 -12.82 -4.29
N THR A 52 5.75 -12.33 -4.27
CA THR A 52 6.81 -12.71 -5.24
C THR A 52 7.88 -13.62 -4.61
N TYR A 53 7.71 -14.03 -3.34
CA TYR A 53 8.66 -14.88 -2.65
C TYR A 53 8.32 -16.37 -2.83
N ALA A 54 8.50 -16.85 -4.06
CA ALA A 54 8.35 -18.26 -4.43
C ALA A 54 9.13 -18.54 -5.73
N PRO A 55 9.41 -19.81 -6.07
CA PRO A 55 9.97 -20.16 -7.38
C PRO A 55 9.13 -19.61 -8.53
N VAL A 56 9.77 -19.07 -9.56
CA VAL A 56 9.11 -18.39 -10.69
C VAL A 56 8.05 -19.24 -11.38
N GLY A 57 8.26 -20.57 -11.47
CA GLY A 57 7.26 -21.48 -12.04
C GLY A 57 5.96 -21.56 -11.22
N VAL A 58 6.06 -21.47 -9.89
CA VAL A 58 4.89 -21.44 -9.00
C VAL A 58 4.15 -20.11 -9.18
N LEU A 59 4.88 -18.98 -9.20
CA LEU A 59 4.30 -17.65 -9.41
C LEU A 59 3.60 -17.57 -10.77
N ARG A 60 4.22 -18.10 -11.82
CA ARG A 60 3.64 -18.19 -13.17
C ARG A 60 2.29 -18.92 -13.15
N ALA A 61 2.23 -20.07 -12.53
CA ALA A 61 0.99 -20.83 -12.44
C ALA A 61 -0.13 -20.05 -11.75
N LEU A 62 0.15 -19.45 -10.59
CA LEU A 62 -0.83 -18.69 -9.81
C LEU A 62 -1.33 -17.44 -10.56
N TYR A 63 -0.42 -16.67 -11.15
CA TYR A 63 -0.79 -15.44 -11.85
C TYR A 63 -1.51 -15.72 -13.17
N THR A 64 -1.10 -16.77 -13.91
CA THR A 64 -1.79 -17.19 -15.15
C THR A 64 -3.20 -17.66 -14.84
N GLU A 65 -3.40 -18.43 -13.77
CA GLU A 65 -4.72 -18.86 -13.32
C GLU A 65 -5.65 -17.67 -13.04
N ALA A 66 -5.13 -16.63 -12.39
CA ALA A 66 -5.89 -15.41 -12.14
C ALA A 66 -6.21 -14.66 -13.44
N LEU A 67 -5.23 -14.48 -14.33
CA LEU A 67 -5.40 -13.80 -15.63
C LEU A 67 -6.34 -14.52 -16.58
N ALA A 68 -6.45 -15.85 -16.48
CA ALA A 68 -7.36 -16.66 -17.29
C ALA A 68 -8.84 -16.38 -17.00
N GLN A 69 -9.17 -15.76 -15.86
CA GLN A 69 -10.55 -15.42 -15.54
C GLN A 69 -11.04 -14.27 -16.45
N PRO A 70 -12.19 -14.41 -17.14
CA PRO A 70 -12.61 -13.48 -18.21
C PRO A 70 -12.92 -12.08 -17.69
N ASP A 71 -13.37 -11.94 -16.46
CA ASP A 71 -13.74 -10.69 -15.82
C ASP A 71 -12.60 -10.06 -14.96
N ILE A 72 -11.46 -10.72 -14.86
CA ILE A 72 -10.24 -10.13 -14.31
C ILE A 72 -9.58 -9.30 -15.42
N VAL A 73 -9.43 -8.00 -15.19
CA VAL A 73 -8.88 -7.04 -16.16
C VAL A 73 -7.44 -6.60 -15.85
N ALA A 74 -6.96 -6.86 -14.63
CA ALA A 74 -5.60 -6.55 -14.22
C ALA A 74 -5.20 -7.43 -13.02
N LEU A 75 -3.89 -7.53 -12.78
CA LEU A 75 -3.32 -8.02 -11.52
C LEU A 75 -2.79 -6.85 -10.70
N SER A 76 -2.92 -6.93 -9.37
CA SER A 76 -2.20 -6.11 -8.41
C SER A 76 -1.49 -7.04 -7.43
N ILE A 77 -0.16 -6.91 -7.32
CA ILE A 77 0.68 -7.85 -6.58
C ILE A 77 1.44 -7.10 -5.50
N ALA A 78 1.04 -7.31 -4.24
CA ALA A 78 1.74 -6.72 -3.10
C ALA A 78 2.99 -7.53 -2.76
N THR A 79 4.12 -6.85 -2.65
CA THR A 79 5.39 -7.49 -2.36
C THR A 79 6.38 -6.54 -1.68
N ARG A 80 7.54 -7.08 -1.31
CA ARG A 80 8.70 -6.34 -0.81
C ARG A 80 9.66 -6.04 -1.96
N CYS A 81 10.34 -4.90 -1.89
CA CYS A 81 11.28 -4.48 -2.93
C CYS A 81 12.51 -5.41 -3.06
N ASP A 82 12.90 -6.11 -1.99
CA ASP A 82 14.00 -7.06 -1.97
C ASP A 82 13.62 -8.48 -2.46
N CYS A 83 12.37 -8.69 -2.88
CA CYS A 83 11.85 -9.96 -3.38
C CYS A 83 11.46 -9.89 -4.87
N LEU A 84 12.25 -9.19 -5.67
CA LEU A 84 12.06 -8.99 -7.11
C LEU A 84 13.34 -9.36 -7.88
N PRO A 85 13.75 -10.64 -7.87
CA PRO A 85 14.88 -11.10 -8.66
C PRO A 85 14.58 -10.99 -10.17
N PRO A 86 15.62 -11.03 -11.05
CA PRO A 86 15.46 -10.81 -12.49
C PRO A 86 14.42 -11.71 -13.17
N ASP A 87 14.37 -12.98 -12.83
CA ASP A 87 13.43 -13.96 -13.38
C ASP A 87 11.97 -13.65 -13.00
N VAL A 88 11.73 -13.14 -11.80
CA VAL A 88 10.40 -12.65 -11.38
C VAL A 88 10.03 -11.37 -12.12
N LEU A 89 10.96 -10.42 -12.25
CA LEU A 89 10.73 -9.19 -13.02
C LEU A 89 10.38 -9.50 -14.48
N ASP A 90 11.06 -10.46 -15.10
CA ASP A 90 10.81 -10.88 -16.48
C ASP A 90 9.46 -11.59 -16.61
N LEU A 91 9.07 -12.43 -15.64
CA LEU A 91 7.73 -13.00 -15.57
C LEU A 91 6.65 -11.91 -15.50
N LEU A 92 6.82 -10.92 -14.63
CA LEU A 92 5.85 -9.83 -14.50
C LEU A 92 5.73 -9.00 -15.78
N ALA A 93 6.85 -8.75 -16.48
CA ALA A 93 6.86 -8.07 -17.77
C ALA A 93 6.11 -8.87 -18.84
N GLU A 94 6.33 -10.18 -18.92
CA GLU A 94 5.60 -11.08 -19.83
C GLU A 94 4.08 -11.02 -19.55
N LEU A 95 3.67 -11.17 -18.30
CA LEU A 95 2.27 -11.13 -17.93
C LEU A 95 1.61 -9.78 -18.21
N ASN A 96 2.37 -8.67 -18.06
CA ASN A 96 1.90 -7.32 -18.35
C ASN A 96 1.58 -7.11 -19.85
N THR A 97 2.09 -7.94 -20.76
CA THR A 97 1.69 -7.93 -22.18
C THR A 97 0.30 -8.55 -22.41
N ILE A 98 -0.17 -9.39 -21.49
CA ILE A 98 -1.47 -10.07 -21.58
C ILE A 98 -2.59 -9.20 -20.99
N LYS A 99 -2.40 -8.78 -19.74
CA LYS A 99 -3.28 -7.82 -19.04
C LYS A 99 -2.42 -6.95 -18.10
N PRO A 100 -2.83 -5.71 -17.80
CA PRO A 100 -2.06 -4.83 -16.92
C PRO A 100 -1.66 -5.50 -15.60
N VAL A 101 -0.38 -5.40 -15.25
CA VAL A 101 0.17 -5.84 -13.96
C VAL A 101 0.63 -4.63 -13.19
N TRP A 102 0.15 -4.49 -11.96
CA TRP A 102 0.60 -3.50 -11.00
C TRP A 102 1.37 -4.19 -9.88
N VAL A 103 2.48 -3.58 -9.46
CA VAL A 103 3.24 -4.05 -8.31
C VAL A 103 3.08 -3.05 -7.17
N GLU A 104 2.63 -3.54 -6.02
CA GLU A 104 2.46 -2.73 -4.82
C GLU A 104 3.64 -2.95 -3.88
N LEU A 105 4.44 -1.89 -3.65
CA LEU A 105 5.62 -1.93 -2.81
C LEU A 105 5.35 -1.25 -1.46
N GLY A 106 5.60 -1.99 -0.38
CA GLY A 106 5.51 -1.47 0.97
C GLY A 106 6.80 -0.73 1.35
N LEU A 107 6.92 0.56 0.99
CA LEU A 107 8.04 1.40 1.45
C LEU A 107 7.88 1.79 2.93
N GLN A 108 6.69 2.20 3.31
CA GLN A 108 6.24 2.67 4.61
C GLN A 108 6.77 4.07 4.96
N THR A 109 8.06 4.33 4.83
CA THR A 109 8.76 5.61 5.05
C THR A 109 10.07 5.63 4.28
N ILE A 110 10.66 6.83 4.09
CA ILE A 110 12.04 6.97 3.53
C ILE A 110 13.12 7.03 4.61
N HIS A 111 12.75 7.16 5.87
CA HIS A 111 13.68 7.40 6.97
C HIS A 111 14.28 6.09 7.46
N GLU A 112 15.60 5.92 7.26
CA GLU A 112 16.34 4.68 7.57
C GLU A 112 16.24 4.27 9.05
N HIS A 113 16.18 5.24 9.98
CA HIS A 113 16.02 4.92 11.40
C HIS A 113 14.65 4.30 11.68
N THR A 114 13.59 4.82 11.03
CA THR A 114 12.23 4.29 11.15
C THR A 114 12.11 2.94 10.44
N LEU A 115 12.72 2.78 9.24
CA LEU A 115 12.77 1.49 8.54
C LEU A 115 13.40 0.40 9.43
N ARG A 116 14.49 0.72 10.16
CA ARG A 116 15.11 -0.20 11.13
C ARG A 116 14.17 -0.47 12.31
N PHE A 117 13.55 0.57 12.90
CA PHE A 117 12.63 0.43 14.01
C PHE A 117 11.45 -0.48 13.65
N ILE A 118 10.83 -0.30 12.49
CA ILE A 118 9.70 -1.13 12.04
C ILE A 118 10.13 -2.50 11.49
N ARG A 119 11.43 -2.79 11.44
CA ARG A 119 12.00 -4.05 10.91
C ARG A 119 11.56 -4.32 9.46
N SER A 120 11.63 -3.31 8.59
CA SER A 120 11.27 -3.46 7.17
C SER A 120 12.11 -4.55 6.47
N GLY A 121 13.37 -4.70 6.87
CA GLY A 121 14.31 -5.69 6.34
C GLY A 121 14.91 -5.33 4.98
N PHE A 122 14.71 -4.11 4.49
CA PHE A 122 15.31 -3.56 3.27
C PHE A 122 15.67 -2.07 3.48
N SER A 123 16.52 -1.54 2.61
CA SER A 123 16.93 -0.14 2.58
C SER A 123 16.16 0.68 1.55
N LEU A 124 16.19 2.01 1.70
CA LEU A 124 15.64 2.94 0.69
C LEU A 124 16.32 2.76 -0.69
N ALA A 125 17.62 2.44 -0.71
CA ALA A 125 18.35 2.16 -1.95
C ALA A 125 17.79 0.94 -2.69
N GLN A 126 17.47 -0.14 -1.98
CA GLN A 126 16.82 -1.33 -2.58
C GLN A 126 15.42 -1.01 -3.12
N TYR A 127 14.65 -0.18 -2.42
CA TYR A 127 13.37 0.30 -2.92
C TYR A 127 13.54 1.09 -4.23
N LYS A 128 14.48 2.06 -4.29
CA LYS A 128 14.78 2.85 -5.50
C LYS A 128 15.15 1.93 -6.69
N GLN A 129 15.99 0.92 -6.46
CA GLN A 129 16.37 -0.05 -7.48
C GLN A 129 15.16 -0.85 -7.99
N ALA A 130 14.28 -1.32 -7.09
CA ALA A 130 13.09 -2.06 -7.46
C ALA A 130 12.12 -1.21 -8.31
N VAL A 131 11.88 0.04 -7.92
CA VAL A 131 11.04 0.99 -8.69
C VAL A 131 11.62 1.20 -10.08
N SER A 132 12.93 1.45 -10.20
CA SER A 132 13.61 1.64 -11.48
C SER A 132 13.53 0.38 -12.37
N ALA A 133 13.73 -0.80 -11.80
CA ALA A 133 13.67 -2.07 -12.52
C ALA A 133 12.26 -2.41 -13.05
N LEU A 134 11.22 -2.10 -12.27
CA LEU A 134 9.82 -2.25 -12.66
C LEU A 134 9.44 -1.23 -13.74
N HIS A 135 9.81 0.04 -13.55
CA HIS A 135 9.55 1.11 -14.49
C HIS A 135 10.20 0.84 -15.87
N ALA A 136 11.44 0.38 -15.89
CA ALA A 136 12.14 -0.01 -17.12
C ALA A 136 11.43 -1.12 -17.91
N ARG A 137 10.57 -1.90 -17.26
CA ARG A 137 9.74 -2.96 -17.86
C ARG A 137 8.29 -2.53 -18.12
N GLY A 138 7.97 -1.24 -17.98
CA GLY A 138 6.63 -0.70 -18.19
C GLY A 138 5.61 -1.14 -17.13
N ILE A 139 6.07 -1.65 -15.98
CA ILE A 139 5.21 -2.13 -14.90
C ILE A 139 4.88 -0.95 -13.98
N LYS A 140 3.59 -0.73 -13.74
CA LYS A 140 3.09 0.33 -12.85
C LYS A 140 3.34 -0.02 -11.40
N VAL A 141 3.97 0.90 -10.66
CA VAL A 141 4.27 0.76 -9.23
C VAL A 141 3.29 1.56 -8.40
N ILE A 142 2.72 0.92 -7.38
CA ILE A 142 1.93 1.56 -6.34
C ILE A 142 2.72 1.47 -5.04
N THR A 143 2.96 2.59 -4.39
CA THR A 143 3.75 2.61 -3.15
C THR A 143 2.86 2.80 -1.94
N HIS A 144 3.13 2.03 -0.89
CA HIS A 144 2.48 2.19 0.40
C HIS A 144 3.35 3.02 1.34
N LEU A 145 2.79 4.10 1.89
CA LEU A 145 3.34 4.85 3.02
C LEU A 145 2.44 4.68 4.24
N ILE A 146 3.04 4.67 5.42
CA ILE A 146 2.32 4.70 6.70
C ILE A 146 2.59 6.04 7.36
N LEU A 147 1.53 6.78 7.63
CA LEU A 147 1.57 8.06 8.34
C LEU A 147 1.30 7.84 9.82
N GLY A 148 2.11 8.46 10.67
CA GLY A 148 2.04 8.33 12.13
C GLY A 148 2.95 7.28 12.71
N LEU A 149 4.01 6.87 12.01
CA LEU A 149 5.03 5.98 12.57
C LEU A 149 5.74 6.64 13.76
N PRO A 150 5.99 5.90 14.86
CA PRO A 150 6.65 6.45 16.04
C PRO A 150 8.01 7.06 15.71
N GLY A 151 8.25 8.27 16.24
CA GLY A 151 9.49 9.02 16.04
C GLY A 151 9.53 9.87 14.78
N GLU A 152 8.51 9.84 13.93
CA GLU A 152 8.37 10.72 12.76
C GLU A 152 7.51 11.95 13.06
N THR A 153 7.95 13.09 12.57
CA THR A 153 7.19 14.33 12.53
C THR A 153 6.31 14.40 11.28
N THR A 154 5.38 15.35 11.23
CA THR A 154 4.58 15.60 10.02
C THR A 154 5.45 16.05 8.83
N ASP A 155 6.59 16.71 9.10
CA ASP A 155 7.54 17.10 8.04
C ASP A 155 8.31 15.91 7.47
N ASP A 156 8.65 14.91 8.30
CA ASP A 156 9.23 13.64 7.84
C ASP A 156 8.25 12.89 6.92
N MET A 157 6.96 12.86 7.29
CA MET A 157 5.92 12.24 6.46
C MET A 157 5.71 12.98 5.14
N ARG A 158 5.71 14.34 5.16
CA ARG A 158 5.68 15.15 3.94
C ARG A 158 6.92 14.94 3.07
N ALA A 159 8.10 14.77 3.68
CA ALA A 159 9.32 14.43 2.96
C ALA A 159 9.19 13.08 2.23
N SER A 160 8.61 12.07 2.88
CA SER A 160 8.31 10.77 2.26
C SER A 160 7.37 10.90 1.05
N VAL A 161 6.35 11.76 1.15
CA VAL A 161 5.43 12.04 0.04
C VAL A 161 6.14 12.77 -1.12
N ARG A 162 6.94 13.80 -0.84
CA ARG A 162 7.74 14.50 -1.87
C ARG A 162 8.72 13.56 -2.56
N TYR A 163 9.33 12.65 -1.81
CA TYR A 163 10.20 11.63 -2.39
C TYR A 163 9.46 10.79 -3.43
N LEU A 164 8.24 10.33 -3.13
CA LEU A 164 7.44 9.58 -4.11
C LEU A 164 7.04 10.43 -5.33
N ALA A 165 6.69 11.70 -5.09
CA ALA A 165 6.33 12.64 -6.16
C ALA A 165 7.45 12.87 -7.18
N ALA A 166 8.71 12.68 -6.77
CA ALA A 166 9.90 12.81 -7.60
C ALA A 166 10.37 11.49 -8.24
N HIS A 167 9.66 10.38 -8.08
CA HIS A 167 10.03 9.07 -8.63
C HIS A 167 8.95 8.55 -9.58
N PRO A 168 9.26 7.60 -10.49
CA PRO A 168 8.29 7.05 -11.45
C PRO A 168 7.29 6.09 -10.76
N VAL A 169 6.52 6.62 -9.84
CA VAL A 169 5.48 5.92 -9.08
C VAL A 169 4.13 6.24 -9.70
N PHE A 170 3.40 5.20 -10.12
CA PHE A 170 2.07 5.36 -10.74
C PHE A 170 0.99 5.74 -9.73
N GLY A 171 1.07 5.20 -8.52
CA GLY A 171 0.04 5.44 -7.52
C GLY A 171 0.53 5.26 -6.09
N VAL A 172 -0.24 5.76 -5.15
CA VAL A 172 0.10 5.74 -3.73
C VAL A 172 -1.06 5.29 -2.86
N LYS A 173 -0.72 4.58 -1.77
CA LYS A 173 -1.59 4.35 -0.63
C LYS A 173 -1.03 5.09 0.58
N LEU A 174 -1.69 6.16 1.00
CA LEU A 174 -1.40 6.85 2.24
C LEU A 174 -2.23 6.18 3.35
N GLN A 175 -1.56 5.44 4.21
CA GLN A 175 -2.21 4.65 5.24
C GLN A 175 -1.96 5.26 6.62
N LEU A 176 -3.01 5.31 7.45
CA LEU A 176 -2.86 5.62 8.86
C LEU A 176 -2.21 4.44 9.58
N LEU A 177 -1.26 4.71 10.48
CA LEU A 177 -0.75 3.70 11.39
C LEU A 177 -1.90 3.14 12.24
N HIS A 178 -2.07 1.83 12.23
CA HIS A 178 -2.95 1.11 13.14
C HIS A 178 -2.12 0.34 14.15
N VAL A 179 -2.39 0.55 15.41
CA VAL A 179 -1.84 -0.26 16.50
C VAL A 179 -2.79 -1.42 16.74
N LEU A 180 -2.30 -2.63 16.49
CA LEU A 180 -3.11 -3.85 16.53
C LEU A 180 -2.72 -4.74 17.70
N GLU A 181 -3.70 -5.37 18.31
CA GLU A 181 -3.51 -6.42 19.31
C GLU A 181 -2.72 -7.60 18.74
N GLY A 182 -1.82 -8.19 19.56
CA GLY A 182 -1.01 -9.33 19.16
C GLY A 182 0.17 -8.99 18.24
N THR A 183 0.47 -7.69 18.03
CA THR A 183 1.67 -7.23 17.32
C THR A 183 2.73 -6.73 18.31
N ASP A 184 4.01 -6.71 17.88
CA ASP A 184 5.08 -6.14 18.70
C ASP A 184 4.83 -4.65 18.96
N LEU A 185 4.32 -3.91 17.95
CA LEU A 185 3.92 -2.50 18.12
C LEU A 185 2.77 -2.33 19.11
N GLY A 186 1.80 -3.24 19.10
CA GLY A 186 0.70 -3.26 20.07
C GLY A 186 1.19 -3.49 21.49
N THR A 187 2.16 -4.39 21.66
CA THR A 187 2.81 -4.64 22.95
C THR A 187 3.59 -3.42 23.43
N LEU A 188 4.36 -2.79 22.52
CA LEU A 188 5.08 -1.55 22.83
C LEU A 188 4.11 -0.45 23.28
N TYR A 189 3.04 -0.22 22.52
CA TYR A 189 2.04 0.82 22.82
C TYR A 189 1.34 0.60 24.18
N LYS A 190 1.09 -0.64 24.57
CA LYS A 190 0.50 -0.94 25.90
C LYS A 190 1.44 -0.64 27.06
N ASN A 191 2.74 -0.87 26.86
CA ASN A 191 3.74 -0.69 27.90
C ASN A 191 4.21 0.78 28.01
N ASP A 192 4.34 1.46 26.88
CA ASP A 192 4.80 2.84 26.76
C ASP A 192 4.04 3.53 25.62
N PRO A 193 2.85 4.11 25.90
CA PRO A 193 2.02 4.74 24.91
C PRO A 193 2.70 5.94 24.24
N PHE A 194 2.78 5.93 22.92
CA PHE A 194 3.26 7.04 22.09
C PHE A 194 2.10 7.82 21.47
N PRO A 195 2.30 9.11 21.11
CA PRO A 195 1.26 9.92 20.50
C PRO A 195 0.76 9.33 19.18
N LEU A 196 -0.54 9.36 18.98
CA LEU A 196 -1.22 9.01 17.73
C LEU A 196 -2.04 10.20 17.27
N PHE A 197 -2.23 10.32 15.96
CA PHE A 197 -3.06 11.37 15.38
C PHE A 197 -4.50 11.33 15.89
N THR A 198 -5.06 12.51 16.17
CA THR A 198 -6.50 12.74 16.16
C THR A 198 -7.03 12.65 14.72
N LEU A 199 -8.34 12.55 14.56
CA LEU A 199 -8.97 12.56 13.24
C LEU A 199 -8.62 13.84 12.45
N GLU A 200 -8.67 14.97 13.12
CA GLU A 200 -8.44 16.30 12.54
C GLU A 200 -6.98 16.44 12.08
N GLU A 201 -6.01 16.13 12.93
CA GLU A 201 -4.57 16.17 12.59
C GLU A 201 -4.23 15.26 11.41
N TYR A 202 -4.78 14.04 11.39
CA TYR A 202 -4.57 13.11 10.28
C TYR A 202 -5.16 13.66 8.97
N CYS A 203 -6.38 14.17 9.01
CA CYS A 203 -7.04 14.71 7.81
C CYS A 203 -6.35 15.98 7.29
N ASP A 204 -5.81 16.82 8.17
CA ASP A 204 -4.99 17.96 7.80
C ASP A 204 -3.71 17.52 7.09
N LEU A 205 -3.00 16.54 7.66
CA LEU A 205 -1.80 15.99 7.05
C LEU A 205 -2.09 15.35 5.68
N ILE A 206 -3.19 14.59 5.54
CA ILE A 206 -3.60 14.01 4.26
C ILE A 206 -3.86 15.11 3.21
N ALA A 207 -4.51 16.21 3.59
CA ALA A 207 -4.75 17.33 2.67
C ALA A 207 -3.42 17.96 2.20
N ASP A 208 -2.45 18.14 3.10
CA ASP A 208 -1.11 18.59 2.73
C ASP A 208 -0.41 17.59 1.79
N CYS A 209 -0.45 16.30 2.12
CA CYS A 209 0.16 15.25 1.31
C CYS A 209 -0.42 15.22 -0.12
N LEU A 210 -1.75 15.32 -0.25
CA LEU A 210 -2.39 15.37 -1.57
C LEU A 210 -1.95 16.60 -2.38
N ALA A 211 -1.82 17.76 -1.75
CA ALA A 211 -1.35 18.97 -2.43
C ALA A 211 0.09 18.87 -2.94
N LEU A 212 0.91 17.98 -2.37
CA LEU A 212 2.31 17.75 -2.76
C LEU A 212 2.48 16.68 -3.86
N LEU A 213 1.47 15.83 -4.11
CA LEU A 213 1.55 14.74 -5.09
C LEU A 213 1.25 15.24 -6.51
N PRO A 214 1.86 14.65 -7.57
CA PRO A 214 1.50 14.97 -8.95
C PRO A 214 -0.01 14.81 -9.22
N PRO A 215 -0.62 15.69 -10.03
CA PRO A 215 -2.05 15.58 -10.36
C PRO A 215 -2.44 14.24 -11.01
N GLU A 216 -1.51 13.64 -11.76
CA GLU A 216 -1.68 12.37 -12.47
C GLU A 216 -1.46 11.13 -11.62
N MET A 217 -0.87 11.26 -10.43
CA MET A 217 -0.62 10.12 -9.53
C MET A 217 -1.94 9.57 -8.98
N VAL A 218 -2.15 8.27 -9.14
CA VAL A 218 -3.39 7.63 -8.69
C VAL A 218 -3.40 7.45 -7.18
N ILE A 219 -4.41 7.98 -6.53
CA ILE A 219 -4.61 7.79 -5.08
C ILE A 219 -5.43 6.52 -4.84
N HIS A 220 -4.78 5.46 -4.41
CA HIS A 220 -5.43 4.17 -4.16
C HIS A 220 -6.09 4.08 -2.80
N ARG A 221 -5.56 4.80 -1.80
CA ARG A 221 -6.07 4.77 -0.43
C ARG A 221 -5.63 5.99 0.36
N LEU A 222 -6.55 6.49 1.22
CA LEU A 222 -6.32 7.61 2.14
C LEU A 222 -6.59 7.25 3.61
N THR A 223 -6.83 5.97 3.92
CA THR A 223 -7.18 5.52 5.27
C THR A 223 -6.50 4.19 5.58
N GLY A 224 -6.40 3.83 6.86
CA GLY A 224 -6.01 2.48 7.24
C GLY A 224 -7.15 1.46 7.00
N ASP A 225 -6.81 0.18 6.97
CA ASP A 225 -7.76 -0.91 6.82
C ASP A 225 -7.32 -2.11 7.67
N GLY A 226 -7.37 -1.94 8.98
CA GLY A 226 -7.07 -3.00 9.95
C GLY A 226 -8.33 -3.74 10.43
N PRO A 227 -8.18 -4.99 10.89
CA PRO A 227 -9.28 -5.75 11.46
C PRO A 227 -9.78 -5.08 12.75
N ARG A 228 -11.05 -4.61 12.74
CA ARG A 228 -11.65 -3.88 13.87
C ARG A 228 -11.49 -4.60 15.22
N ARG A 229 -11.58 -5.93 15.21
CA ARG A 229 -11.46 -6.76 16.42
C ARG A 229 -10.08 -6.71 17.08
N LEU A 230 -9.04 -6.36 16.31
CA LEU A 230 -7.66 -6.28 16.76
C LEU A 230 -7.19 -4.84 16.98
N LEU A 231 -7.98 -3.84 16.57
CA LEU A 231 -7.57 -2.44 16.64
C LEU A 231 -7.52 -1.93 18.07
N LEU A 232 -6.33 -1.62 18.56
CA LEU A 232 -6.12 -0.94 19.84
C LEU A 232 -6.32 0.58 19.69
N ALA A 233 -5.69 1.17 18.66
CA ALA A 233 -5.74 2.60 18.38
C ALA A 233 -5.33 2.94 16.94
N PRO A 234 -5.78 4.07 16.41
CA PRO A 234 -6.82 4.98 16.92
C PRO A 234 -8.22 4.48 16.54
N GLN A 235 -9.15 4.50 17.49
CA GLN A 235 -10.50 3.95 17.32
C GLN A 235 -11.35 4.71 16.29
N TRP A 236 -11.14 6.04 16.12
CA TRP A 236 -11.86 6.86 15.15
C TRP A 236 -11.67 6.40 13.70
N SER A 237 -10.57 5.69 13.39
CA SER A 237 -10.25 5.19 12.05
C SER A 237 -11.22 4.12 11.54
N THR A 238 -12.04 3.54 12.41
CA THR A 238 -13.07 2.55 12.04
C THR A 238 -14.24 3.15 11.29
N ASP A 239 -14.47 4.47 11.40
CA ASP A 239 -15.50 5.21 10.64
C ASP A 239 -14.89 5.84 9.39
N LYS A 240 -14.66 5.01 8.36
CA LYS A 240 -14.06 5.44 7.08
C LYS A 240 -14.85 6.57 6.42
N LYS A 241 -16.18 6.58 6.54
CA LYS A 241 -17.04 7.61 5.95
C LYS A 241 -16.76 8.96 6.60
N ARG A 242 -16.68 9.00 7.93
CA ARG A 242 -16.34 10.21 8.67
C ARG A 242 -14.94 10.70 8.29
N VAL A 243 -13.95 9.80 8.19
CA VAL A 243 -12.58 10.16 7.78
C VAL A 243 -12.58 10.81 6.39
N LEU A 244 -13.16 10.18 5.38
CA LEU A 244 -13.20 10.72 4.02
C LEU A 244 -13.95 12.05 3.94
N ASN A 245 -15.08 12.19 4.63
CA ASN A 245 -15.82 13.45 4.68
C ASN A 245 -15.00 14.57 5.34
N THR A 246 -14.22 14.24 6.38
CA THR A 246 -13.34 15.21 7.04
C THR A 246 -12.19 15.63 6.12
N ILE A 247 -11.56 14.69 5.39
CA ILE A 247 -10.54 15.00 4.38
C ILE A 247 -11.11 15.96 3.32
N HIS A 248 -12.29 15.67 2.77
CA HIS A 248 -12.93 16.55 1.78
C HIS A 248 -13.21 17.95 2.34
N ARG A 249 -13.67 18.04 3.60
CA ARG A 249 -13.90 19.32 4.27
C ARG A 249 -12.59 20.11 4.46
N GLN A 250 -11.49 19.46 4.84
CA GLN A 250 -10.17 20.10 4.96
C GLN A 250 -9.66 20.61 3.61
N LEU A 251 -9.76 19.78 2.56
CA LEU A 251 -9.40 20.22 1.21
C LEU A 251 -10.19 21.46 0.78
N ALA A 252 -11.52 21.42 0.93
CA ALA A 252 -12.38 22.55 0.54
C ALA A 252 -12.14 23.80 1.40
N GLY A 253 -12.06 23.65 2.73
CA GLY A 253 -11.88 24.79 3.66
C GLY A 253 -10.53 25.47 3.54
N ARG A 254 -9.50 24.76 3.07
CA ARG A 254 -8.13 25.27 2.87
C ARG A 254 -7.83 25.57 1.40
N ASP A 255 -8.84 25.47 0.52
CA ASP A 255 -8.68 25.61 -0.94
C ASP A 255 -7.54 24.73 -1.49
N LEU A 256 -7.48 23.46 -1.08
CA LEU A 256 -6.47 22.49 -1.50
C LEU A 256 -7.04 21.46 -2.48
N TRP A 257 -6.21 21.03 -3.42
CA TRP A 257 -6.47 19.92 -4.33
C TRP A 257 -5.17 19.16 -4.61
N GLN A 258 -5.27 17.96 -5.15
CA GLN A 258 -4.10 17.18 -5.53
C GLN A 258 -3.26 17.96 -6.54
N GLY A 259 -1.99 18.16 -6.22
CA GLY A 259 -1.03 18.83 -7.07
C GLY A 259 -0.94 20.35 -6.90
N LYS A 260 -1.73 20.98 -6.00
CA LYS A 260 -1.65 22.44 -5.80
C LYS A 260 -0.24 22.95 -5.49
N TYR A 261 0.55 22.19 -4.76
CA TYR A 261 1.93 22.53 -4.36
C TYR A 261 2.97 21.60 -4.99
N TYR A 262 2.57 20.73 -5.90
CA TYR A 262 3.51 19.91 -6.65
C TYR A 262 4.37 20.81 -7.53
N ARG A 263 5.68 20.62 -7.43
CA ARG A 263 6.65 21.25 -8.34
C ARG A 263 7.35 20.11 -9.07
N ASN A 264 7.30 20.15 -10.39
CA ASN A 264 8.05 19.21 -11.23
C ASN A 264 9.54 19.56 -11.11
N GLU A 265 10.19 19.10 -10.03
CA GLU A 265 11.65 19.15 -9.94
C GLU A 265 12.15 18.00 -10.84
N GLU A 266 12.65 18.34 -12.04
CA GLU A 266 13.24 17.36 -12.94
C GLU A 266 14.32 16.59 -12.19
N PHE A 267 14.13 15.29 -12.14
CA PHE A 267 15.04 14.34 -11.50
C PHE A 267 16.33 14.29 -12.33
N HIS A 268 17.33 15.08 -11.97
CA HIS A 268 18.69 14.88 -12.44
C HIS A 268 19.28 13.71 -11.66
N GLY A 269 19.28 12.54 -12.32
CA GLY A 269 19.55 11.19 -11.85
C GLY A 269 20.88 10.89 -11.16
#